data_19e383bf057ab27cb7cb93a2e3660125
#
_entry.id   19e383bf057ab27cb7cb93a2e3660125
#
_cell.length_a   1.000
_cell.length_b   1.000
_cell.length_c   1.000
_cell.angle_alpha   90.00
_cell.angle_beta   90.00
_cell.angle_gamma   90.00
#
_symmetry.space_group_name_H-M   'P 1'
#
loop_
_entity.id
_entity.type
_entity.pdbx_description
1 polymer ?
#
loop_
_entity_poly.entity_id
_entity_poly.type
_entity_poly.pdbx_seq_one_letter_code
_entity_poly.pdbx_strand_id
1 'polypeptide(L)'
;VTPAKPRSHPGEVDLDFPREWVEFYDPDNPEHLIAADLTWLLSRWSCVFGTPACQGIVAGRPDDGCCSHGAFLCDDDDRANLDDAVAQLTEADWQLRDKGLGKKGYLEYDENDGEEQLRTRTVKGACIFLNRPGFSGGAGCALHLKAVRLGVEPLTMKPEVCWQLPIRRSQDWITRPDDTEILKTTITEFDRRGWGPGGEDLNWYCTGDPATHVGARQVWQSLAPELTELLGAKAYAELAAICERRNELGLVAVHPATAAARRT
;
A
#
# COMPACT_ATOMS: atom_id res chain seq x y z
N VAL A 1 20.07 -25.28 -1.33
CA VAL A 1 19.57 -24.65 -0.10
C VAL A 1 18.05 -24.67 -0.23
N THR A 2 17.37 -25.44 0.60
CA THR A 2 15.90 -25.47 0.67
C THR A 2 15.47 -24.09 1.19
N PRO A 3 14.58 -23.33 0.52
CA PRO A 3 14.08 -22.07 1.04
C PRO A 3 13.45 -22.32 2.42
N ALA A 4 13.81 -21.49 3.39
CA ALA A 4 13.20 -21.54 4.72
C ALA A 4 11.69 -21.34 4.55
N LYS A 5 10.89 -22.17 5.22
CA LYS A 5 9.43 -22.04 5.23
C LYS A 5 9.09 -20.66 5.81
N PRO A 6 8.24 -19.85 5.16
CA PRO A 6 7.85 -18.56 5.68
C PRO A 6 7.38 -18.68 7.14
N ARG A 7 7.78 -17.75 8.01
CA ARG A 7 7.28 -17.73 9.40
C ARG A 7 5.78 -17.45 9.34
N SER A 8 4.97 -18.30 9.98
CA SER A 8 3.56 -18.00 10.15
C SER A 8 3.41 -16.93 11.23
N HIS A 9 2.82 -15.79 10.89
CA HIS A 9 2.47 -14.76 11.85
C HIS A 9 1.12 -15.10 12.47
N PRO A 10 1.01 -15.19 13.81
CA PRO A 10 -0.24 -15.56 14.48
C PRO A 10 -1.39 -14.63 14.08
N GLY A 11 -2.50 -15.21 13.62
CA GLY A 11 -3.69 -14.47 13.17
C GLY A 11 -3.71 -14.10 11.69
N GLU A 12 -2.57 -14.12 10.98
CA GLU A 12 -2.53 -13.91 9.54
C GLU A 12 -2.71 -15.21 8.76
N VAL A 13 -3.28 -15.10 7.56
CA VAL A 13 -3.40 -16.26 6.66
C VAL A 13 -2.07 -16.60 6.01
N ASP A 14 -1.95 -17.84 5.53
CA ASP A 14 -0.79 -18.27 4.74
C ASP A 14 -0.69 -17.41 3.46
N LEU A 15 0.53 -17.05 3.07
CA LEU A 15 0.79 -16.26 1.87
C LEU A 15 0.69 -17.08 0.59
N ASP A 16 0.86 -18.40 0.71
CA ASP A 16 0.84 -19.32 -0.43
C ASP A 16 -0.57 -19.88 -0.64
N PHE A 17 -1.36 -19.20 -1.47
CA PHE A 17 -2.68 -19.64 -1.89
C PHE A 17 -2.89 -19.38 -3.39
N PRO A 18 -3.77 -20.15 -4.06
CA PRO A 18 -4.08 -19.94 -5.45
C PRO A 18 -4.72 -18.57 -5.69
N ARG A 19 -4.23 -17.85 -6.70
CA ARG A 19 -4.76 -16.55 -7.11
C ARG A 19 -5.36 -16.66 -8.51
N GLU A 20 -6.45 -15.98 -8.74
CA GLU A 20 -7.08 -15.80 -10.02
C GLU A 20 -6.57 -14.53 -10.68
N TRP A 21 -6.11 -14.65 -11.92
CA TRP A 21 -5.55 -13.53 -12.69
C TRP A 21 -6.40 -13.24 -13.91
N VAL A 22 -6.42 -11.97 -14.32
CA VAL A 22 -6.91 -11.53 -15.61
C VAL A 22 -5.81 -10.74 -16.31
N GLU A 23 -5.76 -10.87 -17.64
CA GLU A 23 -4.91 -10.04 -18.48
C GLU A 23 -5.78 -9.33 -19.53
N PHE A 24 -5.50 -8.05 -19.74
CA PHE A 24 -6.14 -7.24 -20.76
C PHE A 24 -5.19 -6.14 -21.25
N TYR A 25 -5.38 -5.65 -22.46
CA TYR A 25 -4.62 -4.53 -22.98
C TYR A 25 -5.22 -3.21 -22.52
N ASP A 26 -4.34 -2.23 -22.25
CA ASP A 26 -4.76 -0.87 -21.98
C ASP A 26 -5.55 -0.33 -23.19
N PRO A 27 -6.80 0.17 -22.98
CA PRO A 27 -7.61 0.70 -24.07
C PRO A 27 -6.96 1.88 -24.84
N ASP A 28 -6.03 2.60 -24.21
CA ASP A 28 -5.31 3.71 -24.83
C ASP A 28 -3.95 3.30 -25.43
N ASN A 29 -3.43 2.12 -25.07
CA ASN A 29 -2.12 1.66 -25.51
C ASN A 29 -2.09 0.14 -25.77
N PRO A 30 -2.18 -0.31 -27.04
CA PRO A 30 -2.16 -1.73 -27.39
C PRO A 30 -0.80 -2.42 -27.14
N GLU A 31 0.25 -1.66 -26.82
CA GLU A 31 1.57 -2.17 -26.44
C GLU A 31 1.73 -2.27 -24.91
N HIS A 32 0.66 -2.03 -24.16
CA HIS A 32 0.63 -2.13 -22.71
C HIS A 32 -0.34 -3.21 -22.27
N LEU A 33 0.20 -4.30 -21.72
CA LEU A 33 -0.55 -5.42 -21.14
C LEU A 33 -0.69 -5.19 -19.63
N ILE A 34 -1.90 -5.33 -19.10
CA ILE A 34 -2.17 -5.25 -17.66
C ILE A 34 -2.56 -6.63 -17.16
N ALA A 35 -1.84 -7.14 -16.17
CA ALA A 35 -2.17 -8.35 -15.43
C ALA A 35 -2.66 -7.97 -14.04
N ALA A 36 -3.86 -8.41 -13.65
CA ALA A 36 -4.48 -8.02 -12.39
C ALA A 36 -4.91 -9.25 -11.57
N ASP A 37 -4.56 -9.25 -10.28
CA ASP A 37 -4.92 -10.27 -9.29
C ASP A 37 -6.37 -10.09 -8.83
N LEU A 38 -7.31 -10.81 -9.44
CA LEU A 38 -8.73 -10.74 -9.09
C LEU A 38 -9.00 -11.24 -7.67
N THR A 39 -8.22 -12.21 -7.15
CA THR A 39 -8.40 -12.71 -5.77
C THR A 39 -8.19 -11.58 -4.76
N TRP A 40 -7.17 -10.74 -4.97
CA TRP A 40 -6.94 -9.55 -4.16
C TRP A 40 -7.99 -8.46 -4.41
N LEU A 41 -8.19 -8.08 -5.67
CA LEU A 41 -9.09 -6.98 -6.04
C LEU A 41 -10.55 -7.20 -5.65
N LEU A 42 -11.02 -8.44 -5.63
CA LEU A 42 -12.36 -8.83 -5.18
C LEU A 42 -12.43 -9.12 -3.67
N SER A 43 -11.31 -9.01 -2.95
CA SER A 43 -11.30 -9.18 -1.51
C SER A 43 -12.01 -8.02 -0.79
N ARG A 44 -12.31 -8.22 0.50
CA ARG A 44 -12.96 -7.24 1.37
C ARG A 44 -11.99 -6.48 2.26
N TRP A 45 -10.69 -6.49 1.88
CA TRP A 45 -9.72 -5.70 2.62
C TRP A 45 -10.11 -4.22 2.66
N SER A 46 -9.87 -3.60 3.80
CA SER A 46 -10.06 -2.17 4.01
C SER A 46 -9.00 -1.66 4.97
N CYS A 47 -8.48 -0.48 4.73
CA CYS A 47 -7.58 0.17 5.68
C CYS A 47 -8.34 0.42 7.00
N VAL A 48 -7.85 -0.19 8.07
CA VAL A 48 -8.39 -0.05 9.43
C VAL A 48 -7.66 1.03 10.22
N PHE A 49 -6.97 1.94 9.53
CA PHE A 49 -6.29 3.08 10.10
C PHE A 49 -7.17 3.85 11.09
N GLY A 50 -6.59 4.23 12.24
CA GLY A 50 -7.31 4.96 13.28
C GLY A 50 -8.25 4.11 14.15
N THR A 51 -8.35 2.81 13.90
CA THR A 51 -9.12 1.87 14.73
C THR A 51 -8.20 0.97 15.57
N PRO A 52 -8.70 0.33 16.64
CA PRO A 52 -7.92 -0.64 17.41
C PRO A 52 -7.44 -1.87 16.62
N ALA A 53 -8.03 -2.15 15.45
CA ALA A 53 -7.59 -3.23 14.56
C ALA A 53 -6.29 -2.91 13.83
N CYS A 54 -5.90 -1.64 13.70
CA CYS A 54 -4.63 -1.24 13.11
C CYS A 54 -3.50 -1.38 14.13
N GLN A 55 -2.76 -2.48 14.10
CA GLN A 55 -1.65 -2.72 15.02
C GLN A 55 -0.39 -1.90 14.67
N GLY A 56 -0.33 -1.29 13.47
CA GLY A 56 0.79 -0.42 13.05
C GLY A 56 0.88 0.92 13.77
N ILE A 57 -0.06 1.25 14.69
CA ILE A 57 -0.06 2.48 15.50
C ILE A 57 -0.26 2.19 17.00
N VAL A 58 0.23 1.04 17.47
CA VAL A 58 0.13 0.66 18.87
C VAL A 58 1.23 1.33 19.70
N ALA A 59 0.87 1.87 20.86
CA ALA A 59 1.83 2.46 21.79
C ALA A 59 2.86 1.42 22.27
N GLY A 60 4.14 1.79 22.24
CA GLY A 60 5.24 0.90 22.66
C GLY A 60 5.70 -0.11 21.61
N ARG A 61 5.02 -0.20 20.46
CA ARG A 61 5.43 -1.01 19.30
C ARG A 61 5.41 -0.17 18.02
N PRO A 62 6.25 0.86 17.89
CA PRO A 62 6.25 1.76 16.74
C PRO A 62 6.82 1.14 15.46
N ASP A 63 7.48 0.00 15.60
CA ASP A 63 8.07 -0.84 14.56
C ASP A 63 7.10 -1.87 13.97
N ASP A 64 5.84 -1.89 14.43
CA ASP A 64 4.78 -2.68 13.79
C ASP A 64 4.19 -1.93 12.58
N GLY A 65 3.91 -2.65 11.49
CA GLY A 65 3.16 -2.15 10.34
C GLY A 65 3.93 -1.23 9.38
N CYS A 66 3.20 -0.65 8.42
CA CYS A 66 3.76 0.01 7.23
C CYS A 66 4.55 1.32 7.49
N CYS A 67 4.44 1.93 8.67
CA CYS A 67 5.17 3.16 9.02
C CYS A 67 6.52 2.92 9.69
N SER A 68 6.96 1.66 9.90
CA SER A 68 8.20 1.36 10.63
C SER A 68 9.45 1.70 9.83
N HIS A 69 9.44 1.52 8.52
CA HIS A 69 10.64 1.69 7.69
C HIS A 69 10.81 3.11 7.11
N GLY A 70 9.84 4.00 7.27
CA GLY A 70 9.80 5.24 6.51
C GLY A 70 9.32 4.99 5.08
N ALA A 71 9.42 6.02 4.22
CA ALA A 71 9.00 5.95 2.83
C ALA A 71 10.16 6.41 1.94
N PHE A 72 10.70 5.53 1.11
CA PHE A 72 11.61 5.91 0.03
C PHE A 72 10.81 6.70 -1.02
N LEU A 73 11.38 7.81 -1.48
CA LEU A 73 10.76 8.64 -2.49
C LEU A 73 11.11 8.11 -3.88
N CYS A 74 10.11 8.06 -4.76
CA CYS A 74 10.26 7.45 -6.07
C CYS A 74 11.05 8.35 -7.03
N ASP A 75 10.83 9.68 -6.97
CA ASP A 75 11.44 10.67 -7.85
C ASP A 75 11.35 12.10 -7.26
N ASP A 76 11.73 13.09 -8.05
CA ASP A 76 11.68 14.50 -7.66
C ASP A 76 10.25 15.03 -7.55
N ASP A 77 9.29 14.50 -8.31
CA ASP A 77 7.87 14.90 -8.25
C ASP A 77 7.23 14.37 -6.97
N ASP A 78 7.51 13.12 -6.57
CA ASP A 78 7.08 12.56 -5.28
C ASP A 78 7.65 13.37 -4.10
N ARG A 79 8.90 13.82 -4.22
CA ARG A 79 9.51 14.72 -3.25
C ARG A 79 8.81 16.07 -3.20
N ALA A 80 8.54 16.70 -4.33
CA ALA A 80 7.87 17.99 -4.39
C ALA A 80 6.47 17.93 -3.79
N ASN A 81 5.70 16.87 -4.11
CA ASN A 81 4.39 16.61 -3.53
C ASN A 81 4.46 16.46 -2.00
N LEU A 82 5.46 15.75 -1.49
CA LEU A 82 5.67 15.65 -0.03
C LEU A 82 6.01 17.00 0.58
N ASP A 83 6.89 17.80 -0.03
CA ASP A 83 7.28 19.13 0.46
C ASP A 83 6.05 20.07 0.54
N ASP A 84 5.19 20.04 -0.48
CA ASP A 84 3.93 20.80 -0.51
C ASP A 84 2.93 20.31 0.57
N ALA A 85 2.85 19.02 0.79
CA ALA A 85 2.03 18.45 1.86
C ALA A 85 2.56 18.86 3.25
N VAL A 86 3.88 18.81 3.46
CA VAL A 86 4.53 19.24 4.72
C VAL A 86 4.30 20.70 5.02
N ALA A 87 4.31 21.57 4.00
CA ALA A 87 4.03 23.00 4.17
C ALA A 87 2.62 23.28 4.73
N GLN A 88 1.68 22.35 4.54
CA GLN A 88 0.29 22.45 5.02
C GLN A 88 0.12 21.89 6.45
N LEU A 89 1.11 21.17 7.02
CA LEU A 89 1.03 20.60 8.34
C LEU A 89 1.31 21.64 9.42
N THR A 90 0.40 21.73 10.40
CA THR A 90 0.53 22.56 11.59
C THR A 90 0.99 21.74 12.79
N GLU A 91 1.24 22.40 13.93
CA GLU A 91 1.53 21.72 15.21
C GLU A 91 0.37 20.84 15.68
N ALA A 92 -0.86 21.18 15.30
CA ALA A 92 -2.04 20.37 15.60
C ALA A 92 -2.14 19.11 14.72
N ASP A 93 -1.45 19.09 13.57
CA ASP A 93 -1.49 17.97 12.63
C ASP A 93 -0.36 16.97 12.87
N TRP A 94 0.84 17.45 13.27
CA TRP A 94 2.06 16.68 13.25
C TRP A 94 2.84 16.74 14.57
N GLN A 95 2.83 15.62 15.29
CA GLN A 95 3.44 15.50 16.61
C GLN A 95 4.95 15.81 16.65
N LEU A 96 5.68 15.44 15.63
CA LEU A 96 7.13 15.62 15.56
C LEU A 96 7.55 16.78 14.64
N ARG A 97 6.67 17.75 14.44
CA ARG A 97 6.88 18.89 13.52
C ARG A 97 8.18 19.64 13.79
N ASP A 98 8.47 19.98 15.05
CA ASP A 98 9.70 20.71 15.41
C ASP A 98 10.96 19.91 15.07
N LYS A 99 10.90 18.58 15.20
CA LYS A 99 12.01 17.71 14.78
C LYS A 99 12.15 17.62 13.28
N GLY A 100 11.03 17.60 12.58
CA GLY A 100 10.99 17.52 11.11
C GLY A 100 11.42 18.82 10.44
N LEU A 101 11.07 19.96 11.00
CA LEU A 101 11.48 21.28 10.50
C LEU A 101 12.81 21.76 11.11
N GLY A 102 13.38 21.02 12.06
CA GLY A 102 14.67 21.31 12.66
C GLY A 102 15.86 20.99 11.76
N LYS A 103 17.08 21.16 12.28
CA LYS A 103 18.34 21.02 11.53
C LYS A 103 18.51 19.69 10.76
N LYS A 104 17.92 18.59 11.27
CA LYS A 104 18.02 17.26 10.62
C LYS A 104 16.99 17.04 9.51
N GLY A 105 15.96 17.89 9.42
CA GLY A 105 14.89 17.72 8.46
C GLY A 105 13.97 16.52 8.73
N TYR A 106 13.03 16.30 7.83
CA TYR A 106 12.11 15.14 7.81
C TYR A 106 12.50 14.08 6.79
N LEU A 107 13.57 14.30 6.05
CA LEU A 107 14.16 13.36 5.10
C LEU A 107 15.55 12.94 5.58
N GLU A 108 15.97 11.75 5.18
CA GLU A 108 17.30 11.19 5.37
C GLU A 108 17.65 10.29 4.18
N TYR A 109 18.95 10.10 3.93
CA TYR A 109 19.40 9.09 2.99
C TYR A 109 19.58 7.76 3.71
N ASP A 110 19.21 6.67 3.05
CA ASP A 110 19.41 5.31 3.52
C ASP A 110 19.61 4.36 2.34
N GLU A 111 20.14 3.18 2.62
CA GLU A 111 20.38 2.16 1.60
C GLU A 111 19.07 1.43 1.25
N ASN A 112 18.78 1.34 -0.04
CA ASN A 112 17.70 0.55 -0.60
C ASN A 112 18.21 -0.21 -1.83
N ASP A 113 18.18 -1.53 -1.79
CA ASP A 113 18.69 -2.42 -2.85
C ASP A 113 20.13 -2.13 -3.29
N GLY A 114 20.97 -1.71 -2.33
CA GLY A 114 22.40 -1.42 -2.57
C GLY A 114 22.68 -0.01 -3.09
N GLU A 115 21.66 0.84 -3.20
CA GLU A 115 21.77 2.24 -3.60
C GLU A 115 21.35 3.19 -2.48
N GLU A 116 22.02 4.34 -2.36
CA GLU A 116 21.64 5.39 -1.43
C GLU A 116 20.44 6.16 -1.98
N GLN A 117 19.29 6.09 -1.29
CA GLN A 117 18.04 6.73 -1.71
C GLN A 117 17.48 7.62 -0.61
N LEU A 118 16.75 8.66 -1.02
CA LEU A 118 16.10 9.59 -0.12
C LEU A 118 14.80 8.98 0.42
N ARG A 119 14.63 9.03 1.75
CA ARG A 119 13.41 8.56 2.40
C ARG A 119 12.92 9.50 3.50
N THR A 120 11.69 9.32 3.95
CA THR A 120 11.21 9.96 5.16
C THR A 120 11.96 9.42 6.37
N ARG A 121 12.48 10.34 7.20
CA ARG A 121 13.30 10.01 8.37
C ARG A 121 12.54 9.16 9.39
N THR A 122 13.24 8.21 9.99
CA THR A 122 12.70 7.44 11.10
C THR A 122 13.10 8.05 12.46
N VAL A 123 12.18 8.05 13.40
CA VAL A 123 12.38 8.55 14.76
C VAL A 123 11.78 7.56 15.75
N LYS A 124 12.62 6.97 16.62
CA LYS A 124 12.20 5.97 17.61
C LYS A 124 11.43 4.80 16.98
N GLY A 125 12.00 4.21 15.94
CA GLY A 125 11.50 3.00 15.29
C GLY A 125 10.33 3.19 14.32
N ALA A 126 9.99 4.44 13.92
CA ALA A 126 8.99 4.64 12.89
C ALA A 126 9.13 6.00 12.20
N CYS A 127 8.43 6.14 11.07
CA CYS A 127 8.39 7.36 10.26
C CYS A 127 8.10 8.59 11.11
N ILE A 128 8.80 9.70 10.80
CA ILE A 128 8.65 10.98 11.49
C ILE A 128 7.23 11.56 11.40
N PHE A 129 6.48 11.21 10.36
CA PHE A 129 5.09 11.61 10.16
C PHE A 129 4.08 10.75 10.94
N LEU A 130 4.52 9.67 11.61
CA LEU A 130 3.63 8.87 12.44
C LEU A 130 3.39 9.55 13.80
N ASN A 131 2.21 10.09 14.01
CA ASN A 131 1.71 10.54 15.31
C ASN A 131 1.47 9.33 16.20
N ARG A 132 2.01 9.36 17.42
CA ARG A 132 1.87 8.27 18.38
C ARG A 132 0.52 8.37 19.11
N PRO A 133 0.00 7.25 19.68
CA PRO A 133 -1.17 7.27 20.55
C PRO A 133 -1.05 8.33 21.67
N GLY A 134 -2.16 9.06 21.92
CA GLY A 134 -2.21 10.14 22.88
C GLY A 134 -1.88 11.54 22.33
N PHE A 135 -1.50 11.66 21.07
CA PHE A 135 -1.38 12.97 20.44
C PHE A 135 -2.78 13.56 20.17
N SER A 136 -2.96 14.84 20.53
CA SER A 136 -4.26 15.52 20.42
C SER A 136 -4.79 15.64 18.98
N GLY A 137 -3.89 15.70 17.99
CA GLY A 137 -4.22 15.72 16.56
C GLY A 137 -4.59 14.35 15.98
N GLY A 138 -4.64 13.29 16.80
CA GLY A 138 -4.94 11.94 16.39
C GLY A 138 -3.68 11.08 16.16
N ALA A 139 -3.78 9.79 16.50
CA ALA A 139 -2.74 8.80 16.22
C ALA A 139 -2.76 8.36 14.77
N GLY A 140 -1.58 8.08 14.19
CA GLY A 140 -1.41 7.62 12.82
C GLY A 140 -0.68 8.62 11.93
N CYS A 141 -0.63 8.36 10.62
CA CYS A 141 0.10 9.22 9.68
C CYS A 141 -0.48 10.65 9.63
N ALA A 142 0.35 11.65 9.95
CA ALA A 142 -0.04 13.06 9.94
C ALA A 142 -0.52 13.52 8.56
N LEU A 143 0.14 13.06 7.49
CA LEU A 143 -0.22 13.37 6.10
C LEU A 143 -1.61 12.81 5.76
N HIS A 144 -1.87 11.53 6.09
CA HIS A 144 -3.18 10.90 5.88
C HIS A 144 -4.29 11.59 6.66
N LEU A 145 -4.06 11.85 7.96
CA LEU A 145 -5.04 12.55 8.82
C LEU A 145 -5.35 13.95 8.30
N LYS A 146 -4.34 14.64 7.75
CA LYS A 146 -4.52 15.97 7.14
C LYS A 146 -5.39 15.88 5.89
N ALA A 147 -5.09 14.93 4.97
CA ALA A 147 -5.90 14.73 3.77
C ALA A 147 -7.38 14.48 4.11
N VAL A 148 -7.65 13.57 5.06
CA VAL A 148 -9.02 13.28 5.53
C VAL A 148 -9.70 14.54 6.09
N ARG A 149 -9.00 15.35 6.88
CA ARG A 149 -9.55 16.61 7.43
C ARG A 149 -9.85 17.66 6.36
N LEU A 150 -9.05 17.69 5.29
CA LEU A 150 -9.26 18.60 4.15
C LEU A 150 -10.32 18.07 3.18
N GLY A 151 -10.75 16.80 3.31
CA GLY A 151 -11.67 16.15 2.37
C GLY A 151 -11.04 15.90 0.99
N VAL A 152 -9.70 15.74 0.95
CA VAL A 152 -8.97 15.38 -0.28
C VAL A 152 -8.50 13.93 -0.21
N GLU A 153 -8.22 13.34 -1.37
CA GLU A 153 -7.72 11.96 -1.44
C GLU A 153 -6.33 11.86 -0.78
N PRO A 154 -6.09 10.86 0.09
CA PRO A 154 -4.82 10.70 0.77
C PRO A 154 -3.60 10.59 -0.15
N LEU A 155 -3.78 10.10 -1.38
CA LEU A 155 -2.72 10.01 -2.38
C LEU A 155 -2.12 11.38 -2.75
N THR A 156 -2.87 12.47 -2.62
CA THR A 156 -2.38 13.83 -2.93
C THR A 156 -1.44 14.41 -1.88
N MET A 157 -1.29 13.75 -0.73
CA MET A 157 -0.48 14.25 0.39
C MET A 157 0.57 13.25 0.88
N LYS A 158 0.46 11.98 0.53
CA LYS A 158 1.37 10.93 0.98
C LYS A 158 2.43 10.65 -0.08
N PRO A 159 3.67 10.25 0.30
CA PRO A 159 4.62 9.68 -0.64
C PRO A 159 4.02 8.51 -1.44
N GLU A 160 4.49 8.33 -2.68
CA GLU A 160 3.93 7.32 -3.59
C GLU A 160 3.89 5.93 -2.97
N VAL A 161 5.00 5.45 -2.41
CA VAL A 161 5.05 4.14 -1.74
C VAL A 161 4.03 4.02 -0.60
N CYS A 162 3.67 5.12 0.08
CA CYS A 162 2.72 5.10 1.19
C CYS A 162 1.25 5.09 0.74
N TRP A 163 0.89 5.77 -0.36
CA TRP A 163 -0.47 5.74 -0.84
C TRP A 163 -0.73 4.50 -1.71
N GLN A 164 0.27 4.00 -2.40
CA GLN A 164 0.18 2.77 -3.19
C GLN A 164 -0.10 1.53 -2.34
N LEU A 165 0.40 1.49 -1.09
CA LEU A 165 0.12 0.37 -0.19
C LEU A 165 -1.39 0.26 0.10
N PRO A 166 -1.96 -0.94 0.04
CA PRO A 166 -1.34 -2.25 -0.15
C PRO A 166 -1.40 -2.80 -1.59
N ILE A 167 -1.36 -1.95 -2.59
CA ILE A 167 -1.27 -2.38 -3.99
C ILE A 167 0.20 -2.51 -4.35
N ARG A 168 0.59 -3.64 -4.90
CA ARG A 168 1.88 -3.83 -5.55
C ARG A 168 1.72 -3.66 -7.05
N ARG A 169 2.45 -2.68 -7.61
CA ARG A 169 2.66 -2.53 -9.05
C ARG A 169 4.07 -3.00 -9.40
N SER A 170 4.21 -3.85 -10.38
CA SER A 170 5.48 -4.12 -11.05
C SER A 170 5.32 -3.94 -12.55
N GLN A 171 6.41 -3.57 -13.22
CA GLN A 171 6.44 -3.32 -14.65
C GLN A 171 7.63 -4.05 -15.25
N ASP A 172 7.37 -4.83 -16.29
CA ASP A 172 8.36 -5.65 -16.99
C ASP A 172 8.17 -5.48 -18.50
N TRP A 173 9.27 -5.37 -19.25
CA TRP A 173 9.24 -5.47 -20.69
C TRP A 173 9.23 -6.95 -21.09
N ILE A 174 8.26 -7.34 -21.91
CA ILE A 174 8.14 -8.71 -22.42
C ILE A 174 8.28 -8.71 -23.94
N THR A 175 9.10 -9.63 -24.45
CA THR A 175 9.28 -9.82 -25.89
C THR A 175 8.24 -10.81 -26.42
N ARG A 176 7.50 -10.41 -27.45
CA ARG A 176 6.53 -11.28 -28.16
C ARG A 176 7.25 -12.22 -29.13
N PRO A 177 6.57 -13.27 -29.63
CA PRO A 177 7.15 -14.19 -30.60
C PRO A 177 7.56 -13.55 -31.95
N ASP A 178 7.09 -12.34 -32.25
CA ASP A 178 7.42 -11.52 -33.41
C ASP A 178 8.55 -10.53 -33.16
N ASP A 179 9.28 -10.71 -32.06
CA ASP A 179 10.37 -9.84 -31.58
C ASP A 179 9.95 -8.40 -31.21
N THR A 180 8.65 -8.11 -31.12
CA THR A 180 8.17 -6.83 -30.57
C THR A 180 8.17 -6.86 -29.05
N GLU A 181 8.44 -5.71 -28.42
CA GLU A 181 8.40 -5.55 -26.97
C GLU A 181 7.13 -4.82 -26.54
N ILE A 182 6.52 -5.28 -25.47
CA ILE A 182 5.40 -4.59 -24.81
C ILE A 182 5.66 -4.42 -23.33
N LEU A 183 5.12 -3.36 -22.77
CA LEU A 183 5.13 -3.15 -21.32
C LEU A 183 4.06 -4.05 -20.68
N LYS A 184 4.44 -4.82 -19.67
CA LYS A 184 3.50 -5.54 -18.81
C LYS A 184 3.47 -4.91 -17.44
N THR A 185 2.32 -4.36 -17.03
CA THR A 185 2.07 -3.91 -15.66
C THR A 185 1.31 -5.00 -14.91
N THR A 186 1.83 -5.41 -13.76
CA THR A 186 1.18 -6.37 -12.87
C THR A 186 0.67 -5.64 -11.62
N ILE A 187 -0.64 -5.80 -11.32
CA ILE A 187 -1.31 -5.26 -10.13
C ILE A 187 -1.72 -6.43 -9.22
N THR A 188 -1.20 -6.44 -8.00
CA THR A 188 -1.50 -7.47 -7.01
C THR A 188 -1.46 -6.90 -5.58
N GLU A 189 -1.63 -7.76 -4.60
CA GLU A 189 -1.46 -7.46 -3.19
C GLU A 189 0.01 -7.17 -2.85
N PHE A 190 0.24 -6.10 -2.12
CA PHE A 190 1.53 -5.88 -1.47
C PHE A 190 1.52 -6.62 -0.13
N ASP A 191 1.89 -7.90 -0.16
CA ASP A 191 2.02 -8.72 1.04
C ASP A 191 3.39 -8.52 1.72
N ARG A 192 3.67 -9.24 2.81
CA ARG A 192 4.95 -9.15 3.53
C ARG A 192 6.17 -9.31 2.66
N ARG A 193 6.11 -10.16 1.64
CA ARG A 193 7.23 -10.43 0.73
C ARG A 193 7.63 -9.21 -0.08
N GLY A 194 6.72 -8.27 -0.26
CA GLY A 194 6.99 -6.99 -0.92
C GLY A 194 8.04 -6.12 -0.21
N TRP A 195 8.22 -6.32 1.10
CA TRP A 195 9.22 -5.62 1.91
C TRP A 195 10.59 -6.32 1.93
N GLY A 196 10.77 -7.37 1.13
CA GLY A 196 11.99 -8.17 1.19
C GLY A 196 12.21 -8.79 2.59
N PRO A 197 13.46 -8.94 3.05
CA PRO A 197 13.76 -9.51 4.37
C PRO A 197 13.09 -8.76 5.52
N GLY A 198 12.92 -7.43 5.43
CA GLY A 198 12.26 -6.61 6.45
C GLY A 198 10.79 -6.95 6.67
N GLY A 199 10.11 -7.53 5.68
CA GLY A 199 8.72 -7.95 5.80
C GLY A 199 8.50 -9.09 6.79
N GLU A 200 9.48 -9.99 6.90
CA GLU A 200 9.45 -11.11 7.87
C GLU A 200 9.63 -10.62 9.32
N ASP A 201 10.25 -9.46 9.52
CA ASP A 201 10.50 -8.88 10.84
C ASP A 201 9.30 -8.05 11.34
N LEU A 202 8.35 -7.69 10.47
CA LEU A 202 7.12 -7.00 10.88
C LEU A 202 6.28 -7.93 11.78
N ASN A 203 5.92 -7.46 12.97
CA ASN A 203 5.11 -8.23 13.92
C ASN A 203 3.68 -8.42 13.43
N TRP A 204 3.20 -7.52 12.58
CA TRP A 204 1.85 -7.56 12.00
C TRP A 204 1.83 -6.94 10.60
N TYR A 205 1.05 -7.54 9.71
CA TYR A 205 0.81 -6.96 8.39
C TYR A 205 -0.65 -7.09 7.97
N CYS A 206 -1.26 -5.99 7.58
CA CYS A 206 -2.71 -5.89 7.46
C CYS A 206 -3.33 -6.75 6.35
N THR A 207 -2.62 -7.00 5.24
CA THR A 207 -3.24 -7.73 4.11
C THR A 207 -3.49 -9.21 4.41
N GLY A 208 -2.73 -9.79 5.36
CA GLY A 208 -2.93 -11.17 5.81
C GLY A 208 -3.91 -11.33 6.97
N ASP A 209 -4.31 -10.24 7.65
CA ASP A 209 -5.14 -10.32 8.85
C ASP A 209 -6.64 -10.28 8.51
N PRO A 210 -7.42 -11.31 8.87
CA PRO A 210 -8.89 -11.30 8.68
C PRO A 210 -9.60 -10.10 9.28
N ALA A 211 -9.08 -9.50 10.36
CA ALA A 211 -9.67 -8.31 10.98
C ALA A 211 -9.68 -7.07 10.07
N THR A 212 -8.87 -7.07 9.01
CA THR A 212 -8.86 -6.00 8.00
C THR A 212 -9.73 -6.30 6.78
N HIS A 213 -10.21 -7.56 6.63
CA HIS A 213 -11.04 -7.98 5.49
C HIS A 213 -12.55 -7.85 5.76
N VAL A 214 -12.93 -6.74 6.39
CA VAL A 214 -14.29 -6.42 6.83
C VAL A 214 -14.91 -5.23 6.07
N GLY A 215 -14.30 -4.80 4.99
CA GLY A 215 -14.73 -3.66 4.19
C GLY A 215 -16.10 -3.88 3.56
N ALA A 216 -16.93 -2.83 3.54
CA ALA A 216 -18.23 -2.84 2.86
C ALA A 216 -18.10 -2.95 1.33
N ARG A 217 -17.00 -2.42 0.78
CA ARG A 217 -16.64 -2.47 -0.64
C ARG A 217 -15.48 -3.45 -0.87
N GLN A 218 -15.34 -3.93 -2.10
CA GLN A 218 -14.18 -4.69 -2.54
C GLN A 218 -12.99 -3.76 -2.80
N VAL A 219 -11.77 -4.30 -2.81
CA VAL A 219 -10.53 -3.52 -3.00
C VAL A 219 -10.58 -2.68 -4.28
N TRP A 220 -11.00 -3.24 -5.42
CA TRP A 220 -11.09 -2.49 -6.67
C TRP A 220 -12.00 -1.24 -6.58
N GLN A 221 -12.99 -1.25 -5.67
CA GLN A 221 -13.90 -0.12 -5.43
C GLN A 221 -13.36 0.85 -4.36
N SER A 222 -12.75 0.31 -3.30
CA SER A 222 -12.28 1.12 -2.17
C SER A 222 -10.96 1.83 -2.47
N LEU A 223 -10.14 1.28 -3.36
CA LEU A 223 -8.88 1.83 -3.83
C LEU A 223 -8.97 2.35 -5.29
N ALA A 224 -10.16 2.77 -5.71
CA ALA A 224 -10.39 3.31 -7.05
C ALA A 224 -9.50 4.51 -7.40
N PRO A 225 -9.27 5.49 -6.49
CA PRO A 225 -8.36 6.59 -6.76
C PRO A 225 -6.93 6.12 -7.02
N GLU A 226 -6.40 5.23 -6.17
CA GLU A 226 -5.05 4.70 -6.28
C GLU A 226 -4.88 3.86 -7.56
N LEU A 227 -5.84 2.98 -7.86
CA LEU A 227 -5.83 2.18 -9.09
C LEU A 227 -5.95 3.04 -10.34
N THR A 228 -6.71 4.14 -10.28
CA THR A 228 -6.81 5.09 -11.39
C THR A 228 -5.50 5.82 -11.62
N GLU A 229 -4.80 6.22 -10.55
CA GLU A 229 -3.49 6.85 -10.64
C GLU A 229 -2.45 5.89 -11.23
N LEU A 230 -2.47 4.62 -10.82
CA LEU A 230 -1.51 3.61 -11.26
C LEU A 230 -1.70 3.14 -12.71
N LEU A 231 -2.94 3.11 -13.20
CA LEU A 231 -3.31 2.51 -14.49
C LEU A 231 -3.80 3.51 -15.54
N GLY A 232 -4.23 4.69 -15.11
CA GLY A 232 -5.01 5.60 -15.93
C GLY A 232 -6.51 5.29 -15.92
N ALA A 233 -7.33 6.30 -16.19
CA ALA A 233 -8.79 6.23 -16.02
C ALA A 233 -9.46 5.16 -16.90
N LYS A 234 -9.01 4.98 -18.16
CA LYS A 234 -9.64 4.00 -19.06
C LYS A 234 -9.27 2.57 -18.73
N ALA A 235 -8.00 2.32 -18.38
CA ALA A 235 -7.57 0.98 -17.96
C ALA A 235 -8.22 0.60 -16.63
N TYR A 236 -8.36 1.53 -15.69
CA TYR A 236 -9.14 1.28 -14.46
C TYR A 236 -10.61 0.99 -14.77
N ALA A 237 -11.26 1.72 -15.70
CA ALA A 237 -12.64 1.46 -16.08
C ALA A 237 -12.83 0.06 -16.67
N GLU A 238 -11.90 -0.41 -17.50
CA GLU A 238 -11.93 -1.79 -18.03
C GLU A 238 -11.73 -2.82 -16.91
N LEU A 239 -10.77 -2.60 -16.01
CA LEU A 239 -10.58 -3.45 -14.83
C LEU A 239 -11.84 -3.53 -13.96
N ALA A 240 -12.48 -2.40 -13.69
CA ALA A 240 -13.74 -2.33 -12.94
C ALA A 240 -14.86 -3.14 -13.60
N ALA A 241 -15.03 -3.00 -14.91
CA ALA A 241 -16.01 -3.78 -15.68
C ALA A 241 -15.72 -5.30 -15.64
N ILE A 242 -14.44 -5.69 -15.65
CA ILE A 242 -14.04 -7.09 -15.46
C ILE A 242 -14.44 -7.60 -14.07
N CYS A 243 -14.15 -6.82 -13.02
CA CYS A 243 -14.49 -7.16 -11.63
C CYS A 243 -16.03 -7.28 -11.45
N GLU A 244 -16.82 -6.39 -12.03
CA GLU A 244 -18.28 -6.45 -12.00
C GLU A 244 -18.79 -7.74 -12.66
N ARG A 245 -18.34 -8.05 -13.89
CA ARG A 245 -18.70 -9.29 -14.58
C ARG A 245 -18.35 -10.54 -13.78
N ARG A 246 -17.19 -10.55 -13.11
CA ARG A 246 -16.80 -11.69 -12.25
C ARG A 246 -17.71 -11.84 -11.05
N ASN A 247 -18.13 -10.75 -10.41
CA ASN A 247 -19.11 -10.79 -9.31
C ASN A 247 -20.48 -11.34 -9.78
N GLU A 248 -20.95 -10.94 -10.96
CA GLU A 248 -22.21 -11.43 -11.54
C GLU A 248 -22.18 -12.94 -11.80
N LEU A 249 -21.04 -13.46 -12.24
CA LEU A 249 -20.87 -14.89 -12.48
C LEU A 249 -20.81 -15.73 -11.18
N GLY A 250 -20.55 -15.11 -10.04
CA GLY A 250 -20.49 -15.77 -8.74
C GLY A 250 -19.33 -16.77 -8.55
N LEU A 251 -18.42 -16.87 -9.52
CA LEU A 251 -17.27 -17.77 -9.54
C LEU A 251 -16.00 -16.97 -9.23
N VAL A 252 -15.79 -16.65 -7.96
CA VAL A 252 -14.68 -15.82 -7.50
C VAL A 252 -13.75 -16.65 -6.62
N ALA A 253 -12.44 -16.60 -6.90
CA ALA A 253 -11.42 -17.11 -6.00
C ALA A 253 -11.35 -16.19 -4.76
N VAL A 254 -11.93 -16.62 -3.65
CA VAL A 254 -12.04 -15.81 -2.43
C VAL A 254 -10.70 -15.74 -1.72
N HIS A 255 -10.23 -14.54 -1.42
CA HIS A 255 -9.02 -14.33 -0.62
C HIS A 255 -9.16 -15.00 0.76
N PRO A 256 -8.16 -15.77 1.25
CA PRO A 256 -8.26 -16.55 2.49
C PRO A 256 -8.63 -15.70 3.72
N ALA A 257 -8.08 -14.49 3.84
CA ALA A 257 -8.42 -13.59 4.94
C ALA A 257 -9.87 -13.09 4.87
N THR A 258 -10.40 -12.82 3.65
CA THR A 258 -11.84 -12.52 3.48
C THR A 258 -12.71 -13.72 3.84
N ALA A 259 -12.29 -14.93 3.47
CA ALA A 259 -13.01 -16.14 3.83
C ALA A 259 -13.00 -16.43 5.35
N ALA A 260 -11.86 -16.12 6.01
CA ALA A 260 -11.73 -16.25 7.47
C ALA A 260 -12.59 -15.22 8.21
N ALA A 261 -12.57 -13.94 7.77
CA ALA A 261 -13.37 -12.88 8.35
C ALA A 261 -14.90 -13.14 8.32
N ARG A 262 -15.39 -13.90 7.34
CA ARG A 262 -16.82 -14.28 7.24
C ARG A 262 -17.24 -15.36 8.24
N ARG A 263 -16.29 -16.04 8.89
CA ARG A 263 -16.54 -17.13 9.84
C ARG A 263 -16.53 -16.68 11.30
N THR A 264 -16.03 -15.46 11.54
CA THR A 264 -16.07 -14.78 12.85
C THR A 264 -17.27 -13.86 12.96
#